data_a2350d9722262b5619c4981d2b289911
#
_entry.id   a2350d9722262b5619c4981d2b289911
#
_cell.length_a   1.000
_cell.length_b   1.000
_cell.length_c   1.000
_cell.angle_alpha   90.00
_cell.angle_beta   90.00
_cell.angle_gamma   90.00
#
_symmetry.space_group_name_H-M   'P 1'
#
loop_
_entity.id
_entity.type
_entity.pdbx_description
1 polymer ?
#
loop_
_entity_poly.entity_id
_entity_poly.type
_entity_poly.pdbx_seq_one_letter_code
_entity_poly.pdbx_strand_id
1 'polypeptide(L)'
;MRIGSHNILLKVPALLYGWGVGVRNFLYDEGMLKGYKSSIPVICIGNVAVGGTGKTPHVERVIRMLRDEYRIAVLTRGYGRSGKGPAVVSVDDDASMVGDEPLQIKRKFPEVIVYVDGDRKRALQTLEQMPEELRPEVVVMDDGFQHRAVIPAYSIVLTAYDHPFTRDSFMPYGTLRDDPSSADRAESIIVTHTPDDCKPIDLRMMMGELPLKDYQDVYFSRPMYGAATPLFDTDQPGPAPTPESRISAVAGIADPEHFFDKVRELFPETEELIVYDDHHPYDEDDLEELRELIQDPDCFLITTEKDGMRLLSHADQLTPEERSRILYLPIEVSLSPKQERRFRERLHRAIKNNGLHL
;
A
#
# COMPACT_ATOMS: atom_id res chain seq x y z
N MET A 1 -15.04 -7.82 -7.77
CA MET A 1 -15.46 -7.19 -9.06
C MET A 1 -14.20 -6.91 -9.88
N ARG A 2 -13.94 -7.62 -10.98
CA ARG A 2 -12.76 -7.34 -11.83
C ARG A 2 -12.85 -5.90 -12.34
N ILE A 3 -12.00 -5.03 -11.81
CA ILE A 3 -11.83 -3.65 -12.26
C ILE A 3 -11.27 -3.74 -13.69
N GLY A 4 -11.94 -3.12 -14.68
CA GLY A 4 -11.55 -3.19 -16.08
C GLY A 4 -12.34 -4.24 -16.87
N SER A 5 -13.67 -4.14 -16.89
CA SER A 5 -14.42 -4.85 -17.92
C SER A 5 -14.15 -4.14 -19.25
N HIS A 6 -13.41 -4.76 -20.17
CA HIS A 6 -13.21 -4.26 -21.55
C HIS A 6 -14.54 -4.23 -22.35
N ASN A 7 -15.62 -3.87 -21.69
CA ASN A 7 -16.90 -3.65 -22.33
C ASN A 7 -16.80 -2.38 -23.18
N ILE A 8 -16.98 -2.53 -24.48
CA ILE A 8 -16.84 -1.45 -25.47
C ILE A 8 -17.73 -0.22 -25.15
N LEU A 9 -18.85 -0.44 -24.44
CA LEU A 9 -19.75 0.64 -23.99
C LEU A 9 -19.09 1.57 -22.96
N LEU A 10 -18.03 1.13 -22.28
CA LEU A 10 -17.29 1.91 -21.30
C LEU A 10 -16.22 2.79 -21.93
N LYS A 11 -15.93 2.66 -23.24
CA LYS A 11 -14.91 3.49 -23.91
C LYS A 11 -15.27 4.97 -23.89
N VAL A 12 -16.52 5.34 -24.12
CA VAL A 12 -16.92 6.76 -24.13
C VAL A 12 -16.80 7.40 -22.76
N PRO A 13 -17.33 6.81 -21.66
CA PRO A 13 -17.05 7.31 -20.31
C PRO A 13 -15.55 7.41 -19.98
N ALA A 14 -14.73 6.43 -20.40
CA ALA A 14 -13.29 6.45 -20.18
C ALA A 14 -12.58 7.63 -20.91
N LEU A 15 -12.99 7.91 -22.14
CA LEU A 15 -12.46 9.09 -22.88
C LEU A 15 -12.83 10.41 -22.21
N LEU A 16 -14.08 10.54 -21.72
CA LEU A 16 -14.52 11.73 -21.00
C LEU A 16 -13.76 11.90 -19.68
N TYR A 17 -13.53 10.80 -18.95
CA TYR A 17 -12.72 10.77 -17.75
C TYR A 17 -11.28 11.23 -18.04
N GLY A 18 -10.63 10.61 -19.06
CA GLY A 18 -9.28 10.96 -19.48
C GLY A 18 -9.15 12.43 -19.90
N TRP A 19 -10.15 12.98 -20.62
CA TRP A 19 -10.18 14.39 -20.96
C TRP A 19 -10.24 15.28 -19.72
N GLY A 20 -11.10 14.96 -18.74
CA GLY A 20 -11.18 15.68 -17.48
C GLY A 20 -9.86 15.65 -16.70
N VAL A 21 -9.20 14.50 -16.63
CA VAL A 21 -7.86 14.35 -16.04
C VAL A 21 -6.83 15.20 -16.78
N GLY A 22 -6.84 15.17 -18.13
CA GLY A 22 -5.96 15.98 -18.97
C GLY A 22 -6.10 17.48 -18.73
N VAL A 23 -7.35 17.98 -18.67
CA VAL A 23 -7.63 19.40 -18.35
C VAL A 23 -7.09 19.76 -16.98
N ARG A 24 -7.34 18.93 -15.95
CA ARG A 24 -6.82 19.16 -14.60
C ARG A 24 -5.29 19.22 -14.60
N ASN A 25 -4.64 18.28 -15.25
CA ASN A 25 -3.19 18.25 -15.34
C ASN A 25 -2.63 19.48 -16.03
N PHE A 26 -3.20 19.86 -17.17
CA PHE A 26 -2.85 21.08 -17.89
C PHE A 26 -2.94 22.35 -17.00
N LEU A 27 -4.00 22.50 -16.21
CA LEU A 27 -4.14 23.65 -15.30
C LEU A 27 -3.03 23.73 -14.24
N TYR A 28 -2.52 22.59 -13.77
CA TYR A 28 -1.37 22.55 -12.88
C TYR A 28 -0.06 22.83 -13.63
N ASP A 29 0.12 22.27 -14.82
CA ASP A 29 1.34 22.44 -15.62
C ASP A 29 1.55 23.90 -16.06
N GLU A 30 0.45 24.58 -16.40
CA GLU A 30 0.46 26.02 -16.71
C GLU A 30 0.48 26.94 -15.46
N GLY A 31 0.56 26.35 -14.25
CA GLY A 31 0.61 27.12 -13.00
C GLY A 31 -0.68 27.86 -12.62
N MET A 32 -1.80 27.59 -13.32
CA MET A 32 -3.12 28.14 -12.97
C MET A 32 -3.62 27.59 -11.64
N LEU A 33 -3.33 26.31 -11.35
CA LEU A 33 -3.50 25.73 -10.04
C LEU A 33 -2.14 25.59 -9.37
N LYS A 34 -2.05 26.04 -8.11
CA LYS A 34 -0.77 26.05 -7.38
C LYS A 34 -0.70 24.91 -6.39
N GLY A 35 0.40 24.17 -6.40
CA GLY A 35 0.76 23.21 -5.37
C GLY A 35 1.37 23.91 -4.14
N TYR A 36 1.18 23.30 -2.97
CA TYR A 36 1.79 23.70 -1.71
C TYR A 36 3.12 22.95 -1.55
N LYS A 37 4.21 23.67 -1.34
CA LYS A 37 5.50 23.11 -0.99
C LYS A 37 5.68 23.22 0.52
N SER A 38 5.76 22.07 1.19
CA SER A 38 5.98 21.98 2.63
C SER A 38 7.43 22.30 3.00
N SER A 39 7.63 22.90 4.18
CA SER A 39 8.95 23.05 4.80
C SER A 39 9.53 21.68 5.21
N ILE A 40 8.66 20.72 5.53
CA ILE A 40 9.06 19.33 5.79
C ILE A 40 9.11 18.60 4.42
N PRO A 41 10.24 17.93 4.08
CA PRO A 41 10.34 17.17 2.84
C PRO A 41 9.27 16.07 2.76
N VAL A 42 8.59 16.01 1.61
CA VAL A 42 7.54 15.02 1.34
C VAL A 42 8.03 14.00 0.32
N ILE A 43 8.04 12.73 0.69
CA ILE A 43 8.24 11.61 -0.23
C ILE A 43 6.86 11.08 -0.60
N CYS A 44 6.49 11.16 -1.86
CA CYS A 44 5.20 10.71 -2.36
C CYS A 44 5.32 9.33 -2.98
N ILE A 45 4.51 8.39 -2.51
CA ILE A 45 4.36 7.06 -3.11
C ILE A 45 2.95 6.95 -3.68
N GLY A 46 2.85 6.49 -4.91
CA GLY A 46 1.54 6.27 -5.54
C GLY A 46 1.66 5.51 -6.85
N ASN A 47 0.56 5.40 -7.56
CA ASN A 47 0.48 4.72 -8.83
C ASN A 47 -0.37 5.51 -9.83
N VAL A 48 -0.32 5.15 -11.10
CA VAL A 48 -1.13 5.75 -12.17
C VAL A 48 -2.41 4.95 -12.42
N ALA A 49 -2.42 3.67 -12.07
CA ALA A 49 -3.55 2.76 -12.21
C ALA A 49 -4.17 2.43 -10.85
N VAL A 50 -5.44 2.04 -10.82
CA VAL A 50 -6.10 1.45 -9.64
C VAL A 50 -5.70 -0.02 -9.55
N GLY A 51 -5.58 -0.55 -8.33
CA GLY A 51 -5.29 -1.96 -8.07
C GLY A 51 -4.16 -2.17 -7.07
N GLY A 52 -3.87 -3.44 -6.80
CA GLY A 52 -2.91 -3.92 -5.81
C GLY A 52 -1.44 -3.74 -6.22
N THR A 53 -0.99 -2.53 -6.52
CA THR A 53 0.42 -2.27 -6.89
C THR A 53 1.40 -2.35 -5.71
N GLY A 54 0.95 -2.77 -4.52
CA GLY A 54 1.81 -2.90 -3.35
C GLY A 54 2.22 -1.58 -2.71
N LYS A 55 1.37 -0.54 -2.71
CA LYS A 55 1.67 0.78 -2.12
C LYS A 55 2.09 0.68 -0.65
N THR A 56 1.26 0.06 0.19
CA THR A 56 1.52 -0.05 1.63
C THR A 56 2.85 -0.72 1.96
N PRO A 57 3.21 -1.89 1.37
CA PRO A 57 4.53 -2.48 1.57
C PRO A 57 5.70 -1.56 1.14
N HIS A 58 5.53 -0.72 0.12
CA HIS A 58 6.56 0.24 -0.29
C HIS A 58 6.65 1.45 0.65
N VAL A 59 5.53 1.93 1.18
CA VAL A 59 5.51 2.93 2.28
C VAL A 59 6.27 2.38 3.48
N GLU A 60 5.96 1.16 3.91
CA GLU A 60 6.68 0.49 5.01
C GLU A 60 8.17 0.32 4.72
N ARG A 61 8.54 -0.02 3.46
CA ARG A 61 9.96 -0.11 3.08
C ARG A 61 10.69 1.21 3.21
N VAL A 62 10.06 2.31 2.77
CA VAL A 62 10.64 3.66 2.93
C VAL A 62 10.76 4.03 4.41
N ILE A 63 9.76 3.71 5.23
CA ILE A 63 9.85 3.91 6.70
C ILE A 63 11.05 3.16 7.25
N ARG A 64 11.21 1.86 6.97
CA ARG A 64 12.35 1.06 7.46
C ARG A 64 13.71 1.61 7.03
N MET A 65 13.79 2.22 5.83
CA MET A 65 15.03 2.81 5.34
C MET A 65 15.42 4.11 6.07
N LEU A 66 14.45 4.83 6.63
CA LEU A 66 14.65 6.20 7.11
C LEU A 66 14.46 6.36 8.63
N ARG A 67 13.74 5.46 9.32
CA ARG A 67 13.31 5.63 10.71
C ARG A 67 14.45 5.71 11.72
N ASP A 68 15.60 5.14 11.42
CA ASP A 68 16.77 5.19 12.33
C ASP A 68 17.47 6.56 12.29
N GLU A 69 17.17 7.40 11.30
CA GLU A 69 17.83 8.68 11.07
C GLU A 69 16.87 9.88 11.15
N TYR A 70 15.57 9.65 10.94
CA TYR A 70 14.57 10.72 10.86
C TYR A 70 13.30 10.40 11.65
N ARG A 71 12.70 11.42 12.26
CA ARG A 71 11.32 11.35 12.75
C ARG A 71 10.37 11.40 11.55
N ILE A 72 9.59 10.34 11.38
CA ILE A 72 8.73 10.14 10.21
C ILE A 72 7.27 10.40 10.57
N ALA A 73 6.56 11.08 9.67
CA ALA A 73 5.11 11.00 9.61
C ALA A 73 4.67 10.32 8.30
N VAL A 74 3.63 9.49 8.38
CA VAL A 74 2.91 8.98 7.20
C VAL A 74 1.63 9.76 7.06
N LEU A 75 1.37 10.27 5.87
CA LEU A 75 0.16 11.01 5.54
C LEU A 75 -0.65 10.23 4.51
N THR A 76 -1.83 9.77 4.92
CA THR A 76 -2.72 8.98 4.07
C THR A 76 -4.13 9.57 4.01
N ARG A 77 -4.97 9.07 3.11
CA ARG A 77 -6.37 9.49 2.97
C ARG A 77 -7.30 8.80 3.97
N GLY A 78 -6.96 7.58 4.37
CA GLY A 78 -7.89 6.71 5.08
C GLY A 78 -9.05 6.33 4.17
N TYR A 79 -8.75 5.63 3.10
CA TYR A 79 -9.78 5.15 2.17
C TYR A 79 -10.73 4.19 2.89
N GLY A 80 -12.03 4.26 2.61
CA GLY A 80 -13.03 3.37 3.18
C GLY A 80 -13.40 3.60 4.64
N ARG A 81 -12.72 4.50 5.37
CA ARG A 81 -13.03 4.76 6.79
C ARG A 81 -14.37 5.47 6.98
N SER A 82 -15.05 5.18 8.08
CA SER A 82 -16.25 5.87 8.52
C SER A 82 -15.96 7.18 9.26
N GLY A 83 -14.76 7.29 9.87
CA GLY A 83 -14.30 8.48 10.58
C GLY A 83 -14.20 9.71 9.69
N LYS A 84 -14.62 10.87 10.21
CA LYS A 84 -14.63 12.15 9.47
C LYS A 84 -13.55 13.09 9.98
N GLY A 85 -13.00 13.91 9.06
CA GLY A 85 -12.00 14.93 9.39
C GLY A 85 -10.59 14.34 9.62
N PRO A 86 -9.63 15.19 10.06
CA PRO A 86 -8.26 14.75 10.35
C PRO A 86 -8.19 13.89 11.59
N ALA A 87 -7.29 12.89 11.60
CA ALA A 87 -7.03 12.04 12.74
C ALA A 87 -5.55 11.65 12.82
N VAL A 88 -5.02 11.56 14.04
CA VAL A 88 -3.76 10.89 14.35
C VAL A 88 -4.09 9.48 14.79
N VAL A 89 -3.51 8.48 14.13
CA VAL A 89 -3.82 7.07 14.38
C VAL A 89 -3.09 6.55 15.61
N SER A 90 -3.84 5.87 16.49
CA SER A 90 -3.31 5.10 17.62
C SER A 90 -3.21 3.61 17.27
N VAL A 91 -2.40 2.86 18.01
CA VAL A 91 -2.29 1.38 17.85
C VAL A 91 -3.57 0.64 18.26
N ASP A 92 -4.39 1.29 19.09
CA ASP A 92 -5.65 0.74 19.63
C ASP A 92 -6.88 1.23 18.86
N ASP A 93 -6.69 1.98 17.77
CA ASP A 93 -7.80 2.46 16.94
C ASP A 93 -8.45 1.29 16.18
N ASP A 94 -9.72 1.49 15.83
CA ASP A 94 -10.47 0.58 14.98
C ASP A 94 -10.24 0.90 13.50
N ALA A 95 -10.01 -0.14 12.69
CA ALA A 95 -9.79 -0.01 11.26
C ALA A 95 -10.94 0.70 10.53
N SER A 96 -12.18 0.51 10.98
CA SER A 96 -13.36 1.19 10.41
C SER A 96 -13.31 2.71 10.60
N MET A 97 -12.66 3.19 11.68
CA MET A 97 -12.56 4.61 12.03
C MET A 97 -11.40 5.31 11.32
N VAL A 98 -10.26 4.65 11.20
CA VAL A 98 -9.02 5.27 10.69
C VAL A 98 -8.59 4.72 9.32
N GLY A 99 -9.06 3.54 8.93
CA GLY A 99 -8.68 2.78 7.75
C GLY A 99 -7.74 1.63 8.09
N ASP A 100 -7.84 0.54 7.36
CA ASP A 100 -7.01 -0.67 7.55
C ASP A 100 -5.51 -0.40 7.28
N GLU A 101 -5.16 0.24 6.17
CA GLU A 101 -3.77 0.56 5.82
C GLU A 101 -3.09 1.51 6.83
N PRO A 102 -3.72 2.61 7.27
CA PRO A 102 -3.17 3.47 8.33
C PRO A 102 -2.96 2.74 9.65
N LEU A 103 -3.91 1.88 10.06
CA LEU A 103 -3.79 1.09 11.27
C LEU A 103 -2.65 0.07 11.18
N GLN A 104 -2.54 -0.63 10.05
CA GLN A 104 -1.44 -1.56 9.76
C GLN A 104 -0.08 -0.87 9.92
N ILE A 105 0.11 0.29 9.30
CA ILE A 105 1.36 1.06 9.40
C ILE A 105 1.61 1.46 10.86
N LYS A 106 0.58 1.93 11.58
CA LYS A 106 0.74 2.35 12.99
C LYS A 106 1.10 1.21 13.92
N ARG A 107 0.50 0.04 13.74
CA ARG A 107 0.83 -1.15 14.55
C ARG A 107 2.24 -1.68 14.29
N LYS A 108 2.69 -1.64 13.02
CA LYS A 108 4.07 -2.04 12.64
C LYS A 108 5.14 -1.05 13.09
N PHE A 109 4.81 0.24 13.12
CA PHE A 109 5.73 1.34 13.43
C PHE A 109 5.11 2.27 14.48
N PRO A 110 5.02 1.84 15.76
CA PRO A 110 4.38 2.62 16.80
C PRO A 110 4.99 4.01 17.03
N GLU A 111 6.29 4.17 16.70
CA GLU A 111 7.02 5.43 16.81
C GLU A 111 6.66 6.44 15.71
N VAL A 112 6.11 5.98 14.59
CA VAL A 112 5.76 6.83 13.44
C VAL A 112 4.44 7.55 13.69
N ILE A 113 4.38 8.83 13.34
CA ILE A 113 3.11 9.58 13.32
C ILE A 113 2.33 9.16 12.08
N VAL A 114 1.20 8.50 12.25
CA VAL A 114 0.30 8.22 11.13
C VAL A 114 -0.85 9.22 11.18
N TYR A 115 -0.95 10.06 10.15
CA TYR A 115 -1.92 11.13 10.06
C TYR A 115 -2.88 10.90 8.88
N VAL A 116 -4.17 10.88 9.17
CA VAL A 116 -5.20 10.64 8.16
C VAL A 116 -5.97 11.91 7.90
N ASP A 117 -5.89 12.42 6.67
CA ASP A 117 -6.64 13.60 6.23
C ASP A 117 -6.86 13.59 4.71
N GLY A 118 -8.07 13.87 4.25
CA GLY A 118 -8.39 14.08 2.83
C GLY A 118 -7.72 15.32 2.24
N ASP A 119 -7.51 16.38 3.06
CA ASP A 119 -6.77 17.59 2.69
C ASP A 119 -5.31 17.49 3.12
N ARG A 120 -4.45 17.00 2.20
CA ARG A 120 -3.02 16.82 2.44
C ARG A 120 -2.29 18.11 2.74
N LYS A 121 -2.73 19.24 2.15
CA LYS A 121 -2.15 20.55 2.43
C LYS A 121 -2.38 20.96 3.87
N ARG A 122 -3.61 20.84 4.36
CA ARG A 122 -3.96 21.13 5.76
C ARG A 122 -3.17 20.24 6.71
N ALA A 123 -3.09 18.96 6.41
CA ALA A 123 -2.32 18.00 7.21
C ALA A 123 -0.84 18.41 7.32
N LEU A 124 -0.19 18.75 6.22
CA LEU A 124 1.20 19.21 6.22
C LEU A 124 1.37 20.48 7.05
N GLN A 125 0.47 21.45 6.91
CA GLN A 125 0.49 22.67 7.73
C GLN A 125 0.33 22.39 9.23
N THR A 126 -0.48 21.39 9.59
CA THR A 126 -0.63 20.95 10.97
C THR A 126 0.67 20.31 11.50
N LEU A 127 1.28 19.43 10.71
CA LEU A 127 2.56 18.80 11.08
C LEU A 127 3.70 19.81 11.21
N GLU A 128 3.74 20.84 10.36
CA GLU A 128 4.74 21.92 10.43
C GLU A 128 4.63 22.78 11.69
N GLN A 129 3.41 22.91 12.25
CA GLN A 129 3.13 23.69 13.46
C GLN A 129 3.41 22.90 14.76
N MET A 130 3.75 21.61 14.68
CA MET A 130 4.12 20.83 15.86
C MET A 130 5.37 21.39 16.55
N PRO A 131 5.49 21.24 17.88
CA PRO A 131 6.72 21.54 18.60
C PRO A 131 7.93 20.86 17.94
N GLU A 132 9.09 21.52 17.95
CA GLU A 132 10.27 21.06 17.22
C GLU A 132 10.70 19.63 17.58
N GLU A 133 10.55 19.28 18.86
CA GLU A 133 10.91 17.95 19.38
C GLU A 133 10.01 16.82 18.87
N LEU A 134 8.74 17.15 18.51
CA LEU A 134 7.72 16.19 18.06
C LEU A 134 7.48 16.29 16.55
N ARG A 135 7.94 17.38 15.92
CA ARG A 135 7.72 17.63 14.51
C ARG A 135 8.46 16.60 13.67
N PRO A 136 7.78 15.99 12.67
CA PRO A 136 8.45 15.06 11.77
C PRO A 136 9.49 15.80 10.91
N GLU A 137 10.58 15.09 10.58
CA GLU A 137 11.66 15.58 9.71
C GLU A 137 11.45 15.17 8.27
N VAL A 138 10.57 14.18 8.03
CA VAL A 138 10.12 13.74 6.71
C VAL A 138 8.69 13.24 6.78
N VAL A 139 7.93 13.53 5.72
CA VAL A 139 6.57 12.99 5.54
C VAL A 139 6.58 12.00 4.38
N VAL A 140 6.09 10.78 4.60
CA VAL A 140 5.81 9.81 3.55
C VAL A 140 4.34 9.91 3.22
N MET A 141 4.00 10.37 2.01
CA MET A 141 2.62 10.53 1.56
C MET A 141 2.19 9.28 0.80
N ASP A 142 1.29 8.54 1.39
CA ASP A 142 0.69 7.34 0.80
C ASP A 142 -0.44 7.69 -0.15
N ASP A 143 -0.44 7.03 -1.31
CA ASP A 143 -1.39 7.22 -2.41
C ASP A 143 -1.64 8.69 -2.77
N GLY A 144 -0.53 9.44 -2.87
CA GLY A 144 -0.55 10.88 -3.05
C GLY A 144 -0.30 11.36 -4.48
N PHE A 145 0.03 10.51 -5.45
CA PHE A 145 0.55 10.92 -6.75
C PHE A 145 -0.43 11.77 -7.58
N GLN A 146 -1.74 11.53 -7.45
CA GLN A 146 -2.78 12.37 -8.07
C GLN A 146 -3.06 13.66 -7.32
N HIS A 147 -2.52 13.80 -6.07
CA HIS A 147 -2.82 14.99 -5.24
C HIS A 147 -1.85 16.14 -5.52
N ARG A 148 -1.95 16.72 -6.72
CA ARG A 148 -1.08 17.81 -7.23
C ARG A 148 -1.12 19.11 -6.41
N ALA A 149 -2.06 19.22 -5.46
CA ALA A 149 -2.09 20.33 -4.50
C ALA A 149 -0.89 20.33 -3.53
N VAL A 150 -0.10 19.26 -3.47
CA VAL A 150 1.17 19.15 -2.74
C VAL A 150 2.30 18.93 -3.74
N ILE A 151 3.41 19.65 -3.54
CA ILE A 151 4.64 19.50 -4.32
C ILE A 151 5.61 18.64 -3.48
N PRO A 152 5.81 17.37 -3.81
CA PRO A 152 6.74 16.51 -3.07
C PRO A 152 8.20 16.86 -3.38
N ALA A 153 9.08 16.51 -2.43
CA ALA A 153 10.53 16.56 -2.64
C ALA A 153 11.02 15.36 -3.48
N TYR A 154 10.26 14.25 -3.44
CA TYR A 154 10.55 13.04 -4.20
C TYR A 154 9.27 12.25 -4.45
N SER A 155 9.03 11.90 -5.70
CA SER A 155 7.87 11.11 -6.10
C SER A 155 8.28 9.75 -6.63
N ILE A 156 7.55 8.73 -6.19
CA ILE A 156 7.74 7.32 -6.57
C ILE A 156 6.43 6.84 -7.19
N VAL A 157 6.50 6.39 -8.43
CA VAL A 157 5.39 5.73 -9.12
C VAL A 157 5.60 4.23 -9.11
N LEU A 158 4.58 3.51 -8.66
CA LEU A 158 4.54 2.05 -8.69
C LEU A 158 3.79 1.57 -9.94
N THR A 159 4.30 0.50 -10.55
CA THR A 159 3.64 -0.20 -11.66
C THR A 159 3.88 -1.70 -11.53
N ALA A 160 2.85 -2.53 -11.75
CA ALA A 160 3.00 -3.98 -11.69
C ALA A 160 3.76 -4.50 -12.91
N TYR A 161 4.57 -5.55 -12.71
CA TYR A 161 5.37 -6.16 -13.77
C TYR A 161 4.51 -6.81 -14.86
N ASP A 162 3.47 -7.52 -14.47
CA ASP A 162 2.54 -8.23 -15.34
C ASP A 162 1.53 -7.28 -16.01
N HIS A 163 1.22 -6.15 -15.35
CA HIS A 163 0.24 -5.16 -15.82
C HIS A 163 0.78 -3.73 -15.71
N PRO A 164 1.81 -3.36 -16.51
CA PRO A 164 2.37 -2.01 -16.47
C PRO A 164 1.36 -0.97 -16.97
N PHE A 165 1.38 0.22 -16.36
CA PHE A 165 0.44 1.31 -16.69
C PHE A 165 0.49 1.72 -18.18
N THR A 166 1.56 1.40 -18.89
CA THR A 166 1.72 1.67 -20.32
C THR A 166 0.84 0.82 -21.22
N ARG A 167 0.32 -0.30 -20.72
CA ARG A 167 -0.54 -1.23 -21.47
C ARG A 167 -2.01 -1.11 -21.13
N ASP A 168 -2.38 -0.13 -20.31
CA ASP A 168 -3.74 0.00 -19.80
C ASP A 168 -4.46 1.23 -20.37
N SER A 169 -5.73 1.35 -20.06
CA SER A 169 -6.63 2.40 -20.51
C SER A 169 -7.29 3.10 -19.31
N PHE A 170 -7.84 4.29 -19.53
CA PHE A 170 -8.57 5.01 -18.49
C PHE A 170 -9.79 4.28 -17.97
N MET A 171 -10.06 4.46 -16.65
CA MET A 171 -11.31 4.03 -16.03
C MET A 171 -12.51 4.68 -16.72
N PRO A 172 -13.66 3.99 -16.80
CA PRO A 172 -13.93 2.63 -16.31
C PRO A 172 -13.66 1.51 -17.33
N TYR A 173 -13.07 1.81 -18.50
CA TYR A 173 -12.73 0.80 -19.51
C TYR A 173 -11.49 -0.02 -19.13
N GLY A 174 -10.45 0.64 -18.63
CA GLY A 174 -9.26 0.04 -18.00
C GLY A 174 -9.17 0.45 -16.54
N THR A 175 -7.95 0.51 -15.99
CA THR A 175 -7.69 0.83 -14.60
C THR A 175 -6.96 2.16 -14.39
N LEU A 176 -6.55 2.88 -15.46
CA LEU A 176 -5.84 4.15 -15.31
C LEU A 176 -6.72 5.23 -14.67
N ARG A 177 -6.20 5.83 -13.59
CA ARG A 177 -6.79 6.99 -12.91
C ARG A 177 -6.05 8.30 -13.21
N ASP A 178 -4.91 8.23 -13.90
CA ASP A 178 -4.17 9.37 -14.43
C ASP A 178 -3.54 9.00 -15.78
N ASP A 179 -3.14 10.02 -16.55
CA ASP A 179 -2.47 9.80 -17.84
C ASP A 179 -1.11 9.12 -17.63
N PRO A 180 -0.71 8.14 -18.46
CA PRO A 180 0.62 7.53 -18.37
C PRO A 180 1.77 8.55 -18.37
N SER A 181 1.64 9.67 -19.10
CA SER A 181 2.64 10.75 -19.10
C SER A 181 2.77 11.46 -17.75
N SER A 182 1.78 11.30 -16.85
CA SER A 182 1.88 11.82 -15.49
C SER A 182 3.08 11.22 -14.73
N ALA A 183 3.52 10.02 -15.11
CA ALA A 183 4.72 9.38 -14.55
C ALA A 183 6.01 10.20 -14.80
N ASP A 184 6.00 11.12 -15.77
CA ASP A 184 7.09 12.08 -15.98
C ASP A 184 7.39 12.95 -14.75
N ARG A 185 6.42 13.14 -13.86
CA ARG A 185 6.62 13.90 -12.62
C ARG A 185 7.37 13.14 -11.52
N ALA A 186 7.55 11.83 -11.69
CA ALA A 186 8.22 11.01 -10.68
C ALA A 186 9.73 10.99 -10.88
N GLU A 187 10.49 11.04 -9.80
CA GLU A 187 11.93 10.83 -9.82
C GLU A 187 12.29 9.33 -9.92
N SER A 188 11.37 8.45 -9.52
CA SER A 188 11.57 7.01 -9.60
C SER A 188 10.31 6.27 -10.01
N ILE A 189 10.51 5.21 -10.80
CA ILE A 189 9.50 4.20 -11.08
C ILE A 189 9.95 2.89 -10.45
N ILE A 190 9.08 2.26 -9.67
CA ILE A 190 9.32 0.92 -9.13
C ILE A 190 8.38 -0.05 -9.82
N VAL A 191 8.96 -1.02 -10.52
CA VAL A 191 8.24 -2.15 -11.09
C VAL A 191 8.06 -3.18 -9.98
N THR A 192 6.82 -3.36 -9.55
CA THR A 192 6.44 -4.23 -8.44
C THR A 192 6.08 -5.64 -8.92
N HIS A 193 5.98 -6.60 -8.00
CA HIS A 193 5.65 -8.00 -8.31
C HIS A 193 6.59 -8.61 -9.37
N THR A 194 7.86 -8.20 -9.37
CA THR A 194 8.85 -8.76 -10.30
C THR A 194 9.09 -10.23 -9.96
N PRO A 195 8.93 -11.18 -10.90
CA PRO A 195 9.15 -12.60 -10.66
C PRO A 195 10.57 -12.92 -10.18
N ASP A 196 10.73 -13.97 -9.36
CA ASP A 196 12.03 -14.35 -8.82
C ASP A 196 12.99 -14.88 -9.89
N ASP A 197 12.45 -15.56 -10.90
CA ASP A 197 13.19 -16.13 -12.04
C ASP A 197 13.43 -15.14 -13.17
N CYS A 198 13.05 -13.86 -13.00
CA CYS A 198 13.17 -12.82 -14.01
C CYS A 198 14.64 -12.59 -14.42
N LYS A 199 14.93 -12.75 -15.70
CA LYS A 199 16.28 -12.61 -16.24
C LYS A 199 16.65 -11.14 -16.53
N PRO A 200 17.94 -10.80 -16.59
CA PRO A 200 18.36 -9.43 -16.91
C PRO A 200 17.84 -8.90 -18.27
N ILE A 201 17.52 -9.78 -19.21
CA ILE A 201 16.94 -9.37 -20.50
C ILE A 201 15.49 -8.92 -20.31
N ASP A 202 14.71 -9.63 -19.48
CA ASP A 202 13.31 -9.31 -19.24
C ASP A 202 13.18 -7.96 -18.52
N LEU A 203 14.07 -7.69 -17.55
CA LEU A 203 14.14 -6.38 -16.88
C LEU A 203 14.46 -5.25 -17.87
N ARG A 204 15.37 -5.50 -18.82
CA ARG A 204 15.68 -4.51 -19.88
C ARG A 204 14.51 -4.29 -20.82
N MET A 205 13.78 -5.34 -21.18
CA MET A 205 12.57 -5.22 -22.00
C MET A 205 11.51 -4.39 -21.28
N MET A 206 11.27 -4.67 -19.98
CA MET A 206 10.35 -3.90 -19.17
C MET A 206 10.76 -2.41 -19.10
N MET A 207 12.04 -2.12 -18.88
CA MET A 207 12.55 -0.74 -18.91
C MET A 207 12.31 -0.07 -20.26
N GLY A 208 12.43 -0.81 -21.38
CA GLY A 208 12.19 -0.29 -22.74
C GLY A 208 10.70 0.03 -23.02
N GLU A 209 9.78 -0.53 -22.26
CA GLU A 209 8.35 -0.25 -22.37
C GLU A 209 7.93 1.02 -21.60
N LEU A 210 8.70 1.40 -20.60
CA LEU A 210 8.41 2.59 -19.79
C LEU A 210 8.90 3.85 -20.51
N PRO A 211 8.11 4.92 -20.59
CA PRO A 211 8.47 6.19 -21.23
C PRO A 211 9.43 7.00 -20.34
N LEU A 212 10.62 6.45 -20.07
CA LEU A 212 11.57 6.98 -19.10
C LEU A 212 12.19 8.29 -19.55
N LYS A 213 12.40 9.20 -18.59
CA LYS A 213 13.21 10.40 -18.73
C LYS A 213 14.62 10.18 -18.16
N ASP A 214 15.61 10.93 -18.61
CA ASP A 214 17.02 10.79 -18.21
C ASP A 214 17.26 10.96 -16.70
N TYR A 215 16.39 11.70 -16.01
CA TYR A 215 16.49 11.94 -14.56
C TYR A 215 15.86 10.84 -13.72
N GLN A 216 15.07 9.95 -14.33
CA GLN A 216 14.32 8.92 -13.61
C GLN A 216 15.17 7.68 -13.34
N ASP A 217 15.04 7.15 -12.12
CA ASP A 217 15.58 5.85 -11.75
C ASP A 217 14.48 4.77 -11.85
N VAL A 218 14.86 3.58 -12.30
CA VAL A 218 13.97 2.41 -12.29
C VAL A 218 14.49 1.38 -11.31
N TYR A 219 13.58 0.88 -10.49
CA TYR A 219 13.82 -0.20 -9.52
C TYR A 219 12.85 -1.35 -9.77
N PHE A 220 13.25 -2.54 -9.35
CA PHE A 220 12.44 -3.75 -9.46
C PHE A 220 12.28 -4.35 -8.07
N SER A 221 11.06 -4.43 -7.57
CA SER A 221 10.76 -4.97 -6.25
C SER A 221 10.03 -6.29 -6.34
N ARG A 222 10.27 -7.13 -5.33
CA ARG A 222 9.64 -8.44 -5.18
C ARG A 222 8.90 -8.50 -3.87
N PRO A 223 7.70 -9.08 -3.83
CA PRO A 223 7.04 -9.36 -2.56
C PRO A 223 7.83 -10.44 -1.81
N MET A 224 7.93 -10.28 -0.51
CA MET A 224 8.49 -11.27 0.40
C MET A 224 7.50 -11.50 1.52
N TYR A 225 7.05 -12.74 1.65
CA TYR A 225 6.18 -13.13 2.74
C TYR A 225 7.00 -13.64 3.92
N GLY A 226 6.64 -13.20 5.12
CA GLY A 226 7.19 -13.70 6.37
C GLY A 226 6.55 -15.00 6.82
N ALA A 227 6.95 -15.48 7.99
CA ALA A 227 6.27 -16.60 8.65
C ALA A 227 4.86 -16.20 9.09
N ALA A 228 3.93 -17.15 9.08
CA ALA A 228 2.60 -16.96 9.63
C ALA A 228 2.70 -16.47 11.08
N THR A 229 2.07 -15.33 11.37
CA THR A 229 2.19 -14.63 12.64
C THR A 229 0.81 -14.55 13.30
N PRO A 230 0.69 -14.79 14.62
CA PRO A 230 -0.57 -14.61 15.33
C PRO A 230 -1.15 -13.21 15.12
N LEU A 231 -2.45 -13.15 14.81
CA LEU A 231 -3.13 -11.88 14.59
C LEU A 231 -3.43 -11.16 15.91
N PHE A 232 -3.81 -11.93 16.91
CA PHE A 232 -4.19 -11.42 18.23
C PHE A 232 -3.04 -11.61 19.22
N ASP A 233 -2.80 -10.58 20.04
CA ASP A 233 -1.93 -10.71 21.20
C ASP A 233 -2.63 -11.62 22.23
N THR A 234 -2.01 -12.73 22.58
CA THR A 234 -2.53 -13.68 23.57
C THR A 234 -1.48 -13.91 24.67
N ASP A 235 -1.91 -14.03 25.92
CA ASP A 235 -1.02 -14.32 27.05
C ASP A 235 -0.32 -15.67 26.90
N GLN A 236 -0.90 -16.57 26.13
CA GLN A 236 -0.33 -17.85 25.77
C GLN A 236 -0.33 -18.00 24.25
N PRO A 237 0.86 -17.97 23.61
CA PRO A 237 0.94 -18.22 22.18
C PRO A 237 0.42 -19.64 21.89
N GLY A 238 -0.50 -19.75 20.95
CA GLY A 238 -0.96 -21.02 20.44
C GLY A 238 0.15 -21.80 19.70
N PRO A 239 -0.12 -23.03 19.29
CA PRO A 239 0.83 -23.80 18.47
C PRO A 239 1.07 -23.05 17.15
N ALA A 240 2.34 -23.05 16.70
CA ALA A 240 2.64 -22.54 15.37
C ALA A 240 2.23 -23.59 14.32
N PRO A 241 1.63 -23.19 13.19
CA PRO A 241 1.31 -24.12 12.12
C PRO A 241 2.58 -24.72 11.51
N THR A 242 2.52 -25.98 11.17
CA THR A 242 3.55 -26.71 10.43
C THR A 242 3.10 -26.91 8.98
N PRO A 243 3.98 -27.32 8.05
CA PRO A 243 3.58 -27.62 6.68
C PRO A 243 2.47 -28.68 6.56
N GLU A 244 2.30 -29.54 7.57
CA GLU A 244 1.29 -30.58 7.64
C GLU A 244 0.00 -30.12 8.34
N SER A 245 -0.04 -28.87 8.86
CA SER A 245 -1.25 -28.32 9.46
C SER A 245 -2.32 -28.07 8.40
N ARG A 246 -3.57 -28.31 8.79
CA ARG A 246 -4.73 -27.97 7.96
C ARG A 246 -4.96 -26.47 7.99
N ILE A 247 -5.03 -25.87 6.82
CA ILE A 247 -5.14 -24.40 6.67
C ILE A 247 -6.39 -24.05 5.88
N SER A 248 -7.16 -23.11 6.41
CA SER A 248 -8.12 -22.34 5.65
C SER A 248 -7.57 -20.93 5.45
N ALA A 249 -7.63 -20.39 4.25
CA ALA A 249 -7.11 -19.06 3.96
C ALA A 249 -8.22 -18.13 3.46
N VAL A 250 -8.19 -16.89 3.95
CA VAL A 250 -9.20 -15.88 3.62
C VAL A 250 -8.54 -14.58 3.20
N ALA A 251 -9.07 -13.95 2.13
CA ALA A 251 -8.57 -12.67 1.65
C ALA A 251 -9.68 -11.79 1.08
N GLY A 252 -9.78 -10.55 1.56
CA GLY A 252 -10.61 -9.45 1.06
C GLY A 252 -9.74 -8.31 0.52
N ILE A 253 -8.89 -8.62 -0.47
CA ILE A 253 -8.00 -7.67 -1.14
C ILE A 253 -8.21 -7.72 -2.65
N ALA A 254 -7.78 -6.65 -3.36
CA ALA A 254 -8.02 -6.50 -4.80
C ALA A 254 -7.45 -7.63 -5.68
N ASP A 255 -6.31 -8.21 -5.29
CA ASP A 255 -5.64 -9.31 -6.00
C ASP A 255 -5.13 -10.35 -4.99
N PRO A 256 -5.95 -11.37 -4.66
CA PRO A 256 -5.62 -12.37 -3.66
C PRO A 256 -4.76 -13.54 -4.17
N GLU A 257 -4.60 -13.70 -5.50
CA GLU A 257 -3.96 -14.87 -6.10
C GLU A 257 -2.54 -15.10 -5.56
N HIS A 258 -1.70 -14.06 -5.54
CA HIS A 258 -0.34 -14.17 -5.02
C HIS A 258 -0.28 -14.56 -3.53
N PHE A 259 -1.25 -14.11 -2.74
CA PHE A 259 -1.37 -14.51 -1.34
C PHE A 259 -1.73 -16.00 -1.23
N PHE A 260 -2.73 -16.45 -1.95
CA PHE A 260 -3.16 -17.85 -1.92
C PHE A 260 -2.10 -18.81 -2.47
N ASP A 261 -1.41 -18.41 -3.53
CA ASP A 261 -0.28 -19.21 -4.05
C ASP A 261 0.82 -19.36 -3.00
N LYS A 262 1.09 -18.31 -2.24
CA LYS A 262 2.07 -18.37 -1.15
C LYS A 262 1.58 -19.21 0.03
N VAL A 263 0.31 -19.16 0.38
CA VAL A 263 -0.26 -20.04 1.41
C VAL A 263 -0.11 -21.50 1.00
N ARG A 264 -0.48 -21.86 -0.23
CA ARG A 264 -0.31 -23.25 -0.75
C ARG A 264 1.13 -23.70 -0.80
N GLU A 265 2.07 -22.79 -1.11
CA GLU A 265 3.51 -23.11 -1.09
C GLU A 265 4.01 -23.44 0.32
N LEU A 266 3.57 -22.66 1.32
CA LEU A 266 3.98 -22.84 2.72
C LEU A 266 3.25 -23.99 3.41
N PHE A 267 2.00 -24.20 3.03
CA PHE A 267 1.08 -25.16 3.65
C PHE A 267 0.35 -25.97 2.57
N PRO A 268 0.96 -27.06 2.09
CA PRO A 268 0.37 -27.89 1.02
C PRO A 268 -1.00 -28.50 1.37
N GLU A 269 -1.31 -28.68 2.67
CA GLU A 269 -2.59 -29.19 3.19
C GLU A 269 -3.64 -28.06 3.36
N THR A 270 -3.59 -27.03 2.49
CA THR A 270 -4.61 -25.98 2.48
C THR A 270 -5.92 -26.51 1.92
N GLU A 271 -6.98 -26.46 2.73
CA GLU A 271 -8.29 -27.03 2.42
C GLU A 271 -9.21 -26.05 1.73
N GLU A 272 -9.33 -24.83 2.27
CA GLU A 272 -10.27 -23.84 1.77
C GLU A 272 -9.59 -22.50 1.46
N LEU A 273 -10.09 -21.84 0.42
CA LEU A 273 -9.67 -20.50 0.00
C LEU A 273 -10.90 -19.65 -0.21
N ILE A 274 -11.11 -18.69 0.69
CA ILE A 274 -12.28 -17.82 0.68
C ILE A 274 -11.88 -16.43 0.19
N VAL A 275 -12.61 -15.92 -0.78
CA VAL A 275 -12.38 -14.59 -1.37
C VAL A 275 -13.54 -13.68 -1.05
N TYR A 276 -13.26 -12.61 -0.32
CA TYR A 276 -14.18 -11.50 -0.12
C TYR A 276 -13.88 -10.34 -1.08
N ASP A 277 -14.80 -9.40 -1.18
CA ASP A 277 -14.57 -8.14 -1.91
C ASP A 277 -13.43 -7.33 -1.26
N ASP A 278 -12.73 -6.51 -2.05
CA ASP A 278 -11.67 -5.63 -1.51
C ASP A 278 -12.25 -4.67 -0.44
N HIS A 279 -11.56 -4.57 0.69
CA HIS A 279 -12.02 -3.84 1.88
C HIS A 279 -13.31 -4.38 2.52
N HIS A 280 -13.56 -5.67 2.43
CA HIS A 280 -14.73 -6.32 3.05
C HIS A 280 -14.80 -6.04 4.57
N PRO A 281 -15.92 -5.51 5.08
CA PRO A 281 -16.03 -5.12 6.49
C PRO A 281 -16.55 -6.27 7.37
N TYR A 282 -15.86 -7.34 7.51
CA TYR A 282 -16.30 -8.54 8.25
C TYR A 282 -17.43 -8.28 9.24
N ASP A 283 -18.52 -9.04 9.15
CA ASP A 283 -19.68 -8.95 10.06
C ASP A 283 -19.85 -10.21 10.93
N GLU A 284 -20.95 -10.32 11.65
CA GLU A 284 -21.20 -11.45 12.55
C GLU A 284 -21.37 -12.77 11.79
N ASP A 285 -22.01 -12.73 10.61
CA ASP A 285 -22.22 -13.92 9.77
C ASP A 285 -20.90 -14.41 9.21
N ASP A 286 -20.04 -13.50 8.76
CA ASP A 286 -18.67 -13.82 8.32
C ASP A 286 -17.85 -14.46 9.45
N LEU A 287 -17.95 -13.94 10.69
CA LEU A 287 -17.24 -14.50 11.83
C LEU A 287 -17.73 -15.92 12.19
N GLU A 288 -19.02 -16.18 12.02
CA GLU A 288 -19.56 -17.53 12.25
C GLU A 288 -18.98 -18.51 11.20
N GLU A 289 -18.93 -18.11 9.92
CA GLU A 289 -18.25 -18.87 8.86
C GLU A 289 -16.77 -19.14 9.20
N LEU A 290 -16.02 -18.09 9.61
CA LEU A 290 -14.61 -18.24 9.97
C LEU A 290 -14.40 -19.14 11.19
N ARG A 291 -15.31 -19.14 12.17
CA ARG A 291 -15.28 -20.05 13.31
C ARG A 291 -15.47 -21.51 12.90
N GLU A 292 -16.38 -21.76 11.95
CA GLU A 292 -16.60 -23.11 11.43
C GLU A 292 -15.32 -23.70 10.84
N LEU A 293 -14.51 -22.88 10.14
CA LEU A 293 -13.24 -23.29 9.55
C LEU A 293 -12.17 -23.69 10.58
N ILE A 294 -12.25 -23.16 11.78
CA ILE A 294 -11.30 -23.44 12.87
C ILE A 294 -11.92 -24.19 14.04
N GLN A 295 -13.05 -24.89 13.85
CA GLN A 295 -13.63 -25.76 14.89
C GLN A 295 -12.70 -26.90 15.27
N ASP A 296 -12.01 -27.50 14.28
CA ASP A 296 -11.00 -28.52 14.51
C ASP A 296 -9.75 -27.88 15.12
N PRO A 297 -9.26 -28.36 16.28
CA PRO A 297 -8.06 -27.85 16.93
C PRO A 297 -6.79 -27.87 16.05
N ASP A 298 -6.73 -28.73 15.05
CA ASP A 298 -5.60 -28.86 14.13
C ASP A 298 -5.72 -27.95 12.90
N CYS A 299 -6.81 -27.17 12.80
CA CYS A 299 -7.04 -26.23 11.69
C CYS A 299 -6.69 -24.79 12.08
N PHE A 300 -6.01 -24.08 11.20
CA PHE A 300 -5.65 -22.67 11.34
C PHE A 300 -6.29 -21.83 10.24
N LEU A 301 -6.65 -20.60 10.59
CA LEU A 301 -7.07 -19.60 9.63
C LEU A 301 -5.89 -18.67 9.31
N ILE A 302 -5.55 -18.52 8.03
CA ILE A 302 -4.52 -17.59 7.58
C ILE A 302 -5.16 -16.51 6.72
N THR A 303 -4.89 -15.27 7.07
CA THR A 303 -5.40 -14.10 6.33
C THR A 303 -4.29 -13.16 5.88
N THR A 304 -4.65 -12.13 5.13
CA THR A 304 -3.72 -11.06 4.78
C THR A 304 -3.52 -10.12 5.96
N GLU A 305 -2.42 -9.40 5.99
CA GLU A 305 -2.14 -8.41 7.02
C GLU A 305 -3.21 -7.29 7.04
N LYS A 306 -3.71 -6.90 5.86
CA LYS A 306 -4.75 -5.89 5.68
C LYS A 306 -6.10 -6.37 6.22
N ASP A 307 -6.48 -7.61 5.93
CA ASP A 307 -7.70 -8.22 6.48
C ASP A 307 -7.60 -8.40 7.99
N GLY A 308 -6.42 -8.77 8.47
CA GLY A 308 -6.14 -8.87 9.89
C GLY A 308 -6.50 -7.59 10.65
N MET A 309 -6.20 -6.41 10.12
CA MET A 309 -6.55 -5.14 10.77
C MET A 309 -8.06 -4.97 10.98
N ARG A 310 -8.87 -5.50 10.04
CA ARG A 310 -10.34 -5.46 10.15
C ARG A 310 -10.86 -6.51 11.13
N LEU A 311 -10.26 -7.69 11.17
CA LEU A 311 -10.63 -8.75 12.10
C LEU A 311 -10.29 -8.43 13.56
N LEU A 312 -9.31 -7.55 13.83
CA LEU A 312 -8.96 -7.14 15.20
C LEU A 312 -10.11 -6.52 15.97
N SER A 313 -11.03 -5.82 15.31
CA SER A 313 -12.22 -5.24 15.96
C SER A 313 -13.20 -6.27 16.52
N HIS A 314 -13.07 -7.52 16.11
CA HIS A 314 -13.91 -8.64 16.53
C HIS A 314 -13.26 -9.52 17.63
N ALA A 315 -12.14 -9.07 18.19
CA ALA A 315 -11.40 -9.84 19.20
C ALA A 315 -12.30 -10.32 20.36
N ASP A 316 -13.19 -9.46 20.87
CA ASP A 316 -14.06 -9.78 22.01
C ASP A 316 -15.13 -10.83 21.70
N GLN A 317 -15.39 -11.09 20.43
CA GLN A 317 -16.35 -12.09 19.97
C GLN A 317 -15.71 -13.48 19.79
N LEU A 318 -14.38 -13.59 19.87
CA LEU A 318 -13.61 -14.81 19.69
C LEU A 318 -13.08 -15.32 21.03
N THR A 319 -13.11 -16.64 21.24
CA THR A 319 -12.48 -17.28 22.39
C THR A 319 -10.94 -17.18 22.32
N PRO A 320 -10.21 -17.32 23.43
CA PRO A 320 -8.75 -17.35 23.41
C PRO A 320 -8.18 -18.45 22.50
N GLU A 321 -8.83 -19.60 22.41
CA GLU A 321 -8.45 -20.72 21.56
C GLU A 321 -8.62 -20.37 20.09
N GLU A 322 -9.73 -19.74 19.69
CA GLU A 322 -9.97 -19.28 18.32
C GLU A 322 -8.95 -18.22 17.93
N ARG A 323 -8.72 -17.21 18.79
CA ARG A 323 -7.71 -16.15 18.55
C ARG A 323 -6.31 -16.74 18.33
N SER A 324 -5.94 -17.79 19.04
CA SER A 324 -4.61 -18.40 18.93
C SER A 324 -4.37 -19.11 17.60
N ARG A 325 -5.44 -19.41 16.83
CA ARG A 325 -5.40 -20.11 15.55
C ARG A 325 -5.66 -19.21 14.34
N ILE A 326 -5.91 -17.91 14.56
CA ILE A 326 -6.05 -16.93 13.49
C ILE A 326 -4.71 -16.22 13.32
N LEU A 327 -4.14 -16.35 12.13
CA LEU A 327 -2.81 -15.87 11.77
C LEU A 327 -2.89 -14.98 10.53
N TYR A 328 -1.86 -14.20 10.30
CA TYR A 328 -1.70 -13.49 9.03
C TYR A 328 -0.32 -13.75 8.44
N LEU A 329 -0.17 -13.59 7.12
CA LEU A 329 1.13 -13.58 6.47
C LEU A 329 1.62 -12.14 6.31
N PRO A 330 2.67 -11.74 7.04
CA PRO A 330 3.31 -10.45 6.83
C PRO A 330 3.87 -10.36 5.41
N ILE A 331 3.66 -9.23 4.75
CA ILE A 331 4.22 -8.94 3.44
C ILE A 331 5.20 -7.78 3.51
N GLU A 332 6.37 -7.97 2.93
CA GLU A 332 7.38 -6.95 2.73
C GLU A 332 7.77 -6.87 1.25
N VAL A 333 8.51 -5.85 0.88
CA VAL A 333 9.11 -5.75 -0.44
C VAL A 333 10.62 -5.69 -0.35
N SER A 334 11.29 -6.37 -1.27
CA SER A 334 12.74 -6.36 -1.39
C SER A 334 13.19 -5.74 -2.71
N LEU A 335 14.30 -5.06 -2.64
CA LEU A 335 15.09 -4.61 -3.78
C LEU A 335 16.43 -5.36 -3.77
N SER A 336 17.08 -5.50 -4.93
CA SER A 336 18.45 -6.01 -4.92
C SER A 336 19.36 -5.09 -4.08
N PRO A 337 20.43 -5.60 -3.42
CA PRO A 337 21.27 -4.79 -2.53
C PRO A 337 21.86 -3.53 -3.19
N LYS A 338 22.15 -3.61 -4.49
CA LYS A 338 22.65 -2.46 -5.29
C LYS A 338 21.56 -1.42 -5.51
N GLN A 339 20.34 -1.86 -5.85
CA GLN A 339 19.19 -0.97 -6.04
C GLN A 339 18.76 -0.32 -4.73
N GLU A 340 18.74 -1.08 -3.65
CA GLU A 340 18.38 -0.59 -2.32
C GLU A 340 19.30 0.53 -1.85
N ARG A 341 20.62 0.34 -1.97
CA ARG A 341 21.61 1.39 -1.66
C ARG A 341 21.38 2.65 -2.48
N ARG A 342 21.23 2.52 -3.81
CA ARG A 342 20.98 3.64 -4.70
C ARG A 342 19.66 4.36 -4.35
N PHE A 343 18.60 3.62 -4.07
CA PHE A 343 17.30 4.16 -3.71
C PHE A 343 17.39 4.95 -2.39
N ARG A 344 18.03 4.39 -1.36
CA ARG A 344 18.27 5.07 -0.08
C ARG A 344 19.05 6.37 -0.27
N GLU A 345 20.12 6.36 -1.06
CA GLU A 345 20.91 7.56 -1.37
C GLU A 345 20.08 8.66 -2.06
N ARG A 346 19.16 8.27 -2.95
CA ARG A 346 18.23 9.20 -3.60
C ARG A 346 17.25 9.83 -2.60
N LEU A 347 16.67 9.02 -1.72
CA LEU A 347 15.77 9.52 -0.67
C LEU A 347 16.49 10.52 0.25
N HIS A 348 17.66 10.18 0.75
CA HIS A 348 18.46 11.08 1.60
C HIS A 348 18.81 12.40 0.89
N ARG A 349 19.19 12.32 -0.39
CA ARG A 349 19.48 13.52 -1.19
C ARG A 349 18.25 14.41 -1.32
N ALA A 350 17.09 13.83 -1.60
CA ALA A 350 15.84 14.57 -1.73
C ALA A 350 15.43 15.25 -0.41
N ILE A 351 15.58 14.56 0.72
CA ILE A 351 15.30 15.10 2.04
C ILE A 351 16.22 16.30 2.32
N LYS A 352 17.53 16.16 2.10
CA LYS A 352 18.52 17.23 2.35
C LYS A 352 18.31 18.44 1.43
N ASN A 353 17.86 18.22 0.20
CA ASN A 353 17.72 19.27 -0.81
C ASN A 353 16.35 19.95 -0.82
N ASN A 354 15.43 19.58 0.06
CA ASN A 354 14.05 20.13 0.04
C ASN A 354 14.00 21.67 0.11
N GLY A 355 15.00 22.29 0.73
CA GLY A 355 15.12 23.76 0.82
C GLY A 355 15.90 24.43 -0.32
N LEU A 356 16.56 23.67 -1.21
CA LEU A 356 17.52 24.21 -2.18
C LEU A 356 16.95 24.43 -3.59
N HIS A 357 15.74 24.01 -3.86
CA HIS A 357 15.07 24.31 -5.13
C HIS A 357 14.08 25.48 -4.95
N LEU A 358 14.61 26.69 -5.00
CA LEU A 358 13.93 27.92 -5.29
C LEU A 358 14.12 28.28 -6.76
#